data_c50f89511a69b0510c9fc8996b407f43
#
_entry.id   c50f89511a69b0510c9fc8996b407f43
#
_cell.length_a   1.000
_cell.length_b   1.000
_cell.length_c   1.000
_cell.angle_alpha   90.00
_cell.angle_beta   90.00
_cell.angle_gamma   90.00
#
_symmetry.space_group_name_H-M   'P 1'
#
loop_
_entity.id
_entity.type
_entity.pdbx_description
1 polymer ?
#
loop_
_entity_poly.entity_id
_entity_poly.type
_entity_poly.pdbx_seq_one_letter_code
_entity_poly.pdbx_strand_id
1 'polypeptide(L)'
;MLIIENDQDIRHVIEFILQEHGLDTLSTPEPENLSEIIPFAPDVILLDEFINSRPGHRLCKQIKHVAGLKHVPVIILSTANDIELIAAECEANDHISKPFDINDIVDKVVRMINHTSIAY
;
A
#
# COMPACT_ATOMS: atom_id res chain seq x y z
N MET A 1 3.48 6.87 5.82
CA MET A 1 3.05 5.88 4.83
C MET A 1 2.13 6.49 3.80
N LEU A 2 2.04 5.89 2.64
CA LEU A 2 1.20 6.37 1.55
C LEU A 2 0.08 5.37 1.28
N ILE A 3 -1.16 5.88 1.17
CA ILE A 3 -2.33 5.07 0.84
C ILE A 3 -2.78 5.46 -0.57
N ILE A 4 -2.82 4.49 -1.48
CA ILE A 4 -3.30 4.69 -2.85
C ILE A 4 -4.64 3.99 -2.98
N GLU A 5 -5.72 4.76 -2.99
CA GLU A 5 -7.09 4.28 -3.03
C GLU A 5 -7.97 5.35 -3.66
N ASN A 6 -8.76 4.98 -4.68
CA ASN A 6 -9.62 5.95 -5.34
C ASN A 6 -10.90 6.28 -4.56
N ASP A 7 -11.39 5.36 -3.75
CA ASP A 7 -12.58 5.61 -2.94
C ASP A 7 -12.21 6.51 -1.77
N GLN A 8 -12.73 7.72 -1.77
CA GLN A 8 -12.43 8.73 -0.76
C GLN A 8 -12.86 8.29 0.64
N ASP A 9 -14.01 7.62 0.75
CA ASP A 9 -14.50 7.18 2.04
C ASP A 9 -13.61 6.09 2.63
N ILE A 10 -13.18 5.14 1.80
CA ILE A 10 -12.27 4.08 2.23
C ILE A 10 -10.92 4.69 2.63
N ARG A 11 -10.40 5.63 1.86
CA ARG A 11 -9.16 6.33 2.22
C ARG A 11 -9.25 6.96 3.61
N HIS A 12 -10.33 7.68 3.85
CA HIS A 12 -10.52 8.38 5.13
C HIS A 12 -10.62 7.42 6.30
N VAL A 13 -11.30 6.28 6.11
CA VAL A 13 -11.41 5.27 7.16
C VAL A 13 -10.03 4.70 7.49
N ILE A 14 -9.26 4.33 6.48
CA ILE A 14 -7.93 3.76 6.69
C ILE A 14 -6.99 4.78 7.35
N GLU A 15 -7.02 6.02 6.86
CA GLU A 15 -6.23 7.09 7.47
C GLU A 15 -6.56 7.28 8.95
N PHE A 16 -7.85 7.33 9.27
CA PHE A 16 -8.29 7.51 10.64
C PHE A 16 -7.76 6.40 11.55
N ILE A 17 -7.90 5.15 11.10
CA ILE A 17 -7.44 3.99 11.87
C ILE A 17 -5.94 4.06 12.14
N LEU A 18 -5.16 4.36 11.11
CA LEU A 18 -3.70 4.37 11.22
C LEU A 18 -3.20 5.56 12.05
N GLN A 19 -3.83 6.72 11.90
CA GLN A 19 -3.49 7.90 12.70
C GLN A 19 -3.81 7.70 14.18
N GLU A 20 -4.89 6.98 14.48
CA GLU A 20 -5.22 6.62 15.87
C GLU A 20 -4.14 5.74 16.51
N HIS A 21 -3.36 5.04 15.68
CA HIS A 21 -2.25 4.21 16.15
C HIS A 21 -0.90 4.93 16.06
N GLY A 22 -0.91 6.25 15.88
CA GLY A 22 0.29 7.07 15.90
C GLY A 22 1.09 7.08 14.61
N LEU A 23 0.49 6.65 13.49
CA LEU A 23 1.18 6.61 12.21
C LEU A 23 0.86 7.86 11.38
N ASP A 24 1.89 8.43 10.75
CA ASP A 24 1.70 9.52 9.79
C ASP A 24 1.25 8.95 8.46
N THR A 25 0.16 9.48 7.92
CA THR A 25 -0.41 8.99 6.67
C THR A 25 -0.61 10.13 5.67
N LEU A 26 -0.41 9.79 4.41
CA LEU A 26 -0.85 10.58 3.27
C LEU A 26 -1.66 9.66 2.38
N SER A 27 -2.71 10.17 1.75
CA SER A 27 -3.50 9.37 0.85
C SER A 27 -3.70 10.08 -0.47
N THR A 28 -3.87 9.29 -1.53
CA THR A 28 -4.05 9.80 -2.87
C THR A 28 -4.88 8.82 -3.67
N PRO A 29 -5.67 9.31 -4.65
CA PRO A 29 -6.13 8.43 -5.71
C PRO A 29 -4.95 7.97 -6.55
N GLU A 30 -5.21 7.16 -7.57
CA GLU A 30 -4.14 6.69 -8.44
C GLU A 30 -3.35 7.87 -9.03
N PRO A 31 -2.02 7.88 -8.88
CA PRO A 31 -1.20 8.92 -9.49
C PRO A 31 -1.13 8.74 -11.01
N GLU A 32 -1.08 9.84 -11.74
CA GLU A 32 -0.92 9.78 -13.20
C GLU A 32 0.49 9.34 -13.58
N ASN A 33 1.47 9.70 -12.74
CA ASN A 33 2.87 9.39 -12.97
C ASN A 33 3.52 9.01 -11.64
N LEU A 34 4.31 7.95 -11.63
CA LEU A 34 4.99 7.47 -10.42
C LEU A 34 5.97 8.49 -9.84
N SER A 35 6.47 9.41 -10.65
CA SER A 35 7.33 10.48 -10.15
C SER A 35 6.61 11.38 -9.13
N GLU A 36 5.28 11.38 -9.13
CA GLU A 36 4.48 12.12 -8.15
C GLU A 36 4.59 11.51 -6.74
N ILE A 37 4.87 10.21 -6.65
CA ILE A 37 4.97 9.51 -5.37
C ILE A 37 6.33 9.71 -4.71
N ILE A 38 7.38 9.84 -5.51
CA ILE A 38 8.76 9.91 -5.01
C ILE A 38 8.96 11.01 -3.96
N PRO A 39 8.43 12.25 -4.16
CA PRO A 39 8.61 13.32 -3.17
C PRO A 39 7.99 13.05 -1.80
N PHE A 40 7.00 12.14 -1.73
CA PHE A 40 6.41 11.78 -0.44
C PHE A 40 7.37 10.96 0.42
N ALA A 41 8.40 10.37 -0.18
CA ALA A 41 9.36 9.51 0.51
C ALA A 41 8.67 8.50 1.42
N PRO A 42 7.70 7.71 0.90
CA PRO A 42 6.94 6.81 1.75
C PRO A 42 7.82 5.68 2.28
N ASP A 43 7.57 5.28 3.51
CA ASP A 43 8.22 4.11 4.12
C ASP A 43 7.42 2.83 3.92
N VAL A 44 6.11 2.95 3.66
CA VAL A 44 5.22 1.84 3.29
C VAL A 44 4.16 2.39 2.35
N ILE A 45 3.77 1.61 1.34
CA ILE A 45 2.66 1.93 0.44
C ILE A 45 1.57 0.88 0.63
N LEU A 46 0.36 1.34 0.94
CA LEU A 46 -0.84 0.52 0.97
C LEU A 46 -1.62 0.78 -0.31
N LEU A 47 -1.82 -0.23 -1.13
CA LEU A 47 -2.31 -0.09 -2.50
C LEU A 47 -3.56 -0.94 -2.71
N ASP A 48 -4.66 -0.30 -3.13
CA ASP A 48 -5.85 -1.04 -3.54
C ASP A 48 -5.59 -1.76 -4.86
N GLU A 49 -6.01 -3.01 -4.96
CA GLU A 49 -5.79 -3.84 -6.14
C GLU A 49 -6.55 -3.34 -7.35
N PHE A 50 -7.74 -2.72 -7.16
CA PHE A 50 -8.49 -2.13 -8.25
C PHE A 50 -8.58 -0.61 -8.13
N ILE A 51 -7.94 0.09 -9.07
CA ILE A 51 -7.90 1.55 -9.10
C ILE A 51 -8.31 2.00 -10.50
N ASN A 52 -9.36 2.83 -10.59
CA ASN A 52 -9.86 3.36 -11.88
C ASN A 52 -10.12 2.26 -12.92
N SER A 53 -10.74 1.16 -12.49
CA SER A 53 -11.05 0.01 -13.35
C SER A 53 -9.82 -0.69 -13.92
N ARG A 54 -8.63 -0.38 -13.42
CA ARG A 54 -7.39 -1.07 -13.79
C ARG A 54 -6.88 -1.90 -12.63
N PRO A 55 -6.25 -3.04 -12.91
CA PRO A 55 -5.65 -3.83 -11.82
C PRO A 55 -4.53 -3.06 -11.12
N GLY A 56 -4.66 -2.86 -9.82
CA GLY A 56 -3.63 -2.18 -9.02
C GLY A 56 -2.32 -2.94 -8.97
N HIS A 57 -2.33 -4.25 -9.23
CA HIS A 57 -1.09 -5.02 -9.25
C HIS A 57 -0.13 -4.56 -10.36
N ARG A 58 -0.63 -3.95 -11.44
CA ARG A 58 0.24 -3.34 -12.45
C ARG A 58 1.00 -2.17 -11.86
N LEU A 59 0.32 -1.34 -11.09
CA LEU A 59 0.96 -0.21 -10.42
C LEU A 59 1.98 -0.68 -9.40
N CYS A 60 1.65 -1.72 -8.65
CA CYS A 60 2.60 -2.34 -7.70
C CYS A 60 3.87 -2.76 -8.41
N LYS A 61 3.75 -3.50 -9.50
CA LYS A 61 4.90 -3.95 -10.26
C LYS A 61 5.75 -2.79 -10.77
N GLN A 62 5.10 -1.73 -11.26
CA GLN A 62 5.80 -0.54 -11.70
C GLN A 62 6.56 0.13 -10.55
N ILE A 63 5.93 0.26 -9.39
CA ILE A 63 6.56 0.83 -8.19
C ILE A 63 7.84 0.05 -7.83
N LYS A 64 7.77 -1.26 -7.86
CA LYS A 64 8.90 -2.13 -7.49
C LYS A 64 10.05 -2.06 -8.49
N HIS A 65 9.83 -1.48 -9.67
CA HIS A 65 10.86 -1.35 -10.71
C HIS A 65 11.31 0.10 -10.94
N VAL A 66 10.82 1.05 -10.16
CA VAL A 66 11.26 2.45 -10.23
C VAL A 66 12.38 2.67 -9.21
N ALA A 67 13.51 3.21 -9.68
CA ALA A 67 14.72 3.35 -8.85
C ALA A 67 14.47 4.06 -7.51
N GLY A 68 13.62 5.09 -7.50
CA GLY A 68 13.34 5.85 -6.27
C GLY A 68 12.34 5.19 -5.33
N LEU A 69 11.71 4.08 -5.75
CA LEU A 69 10.62 3.46 -4.99
C LEU A 69 10.78 1.96 -4.78
N LYS A 70 11.69 1.31 -5.51
CA LYS A 70 11.81 -0.16 -5.50
C LYS A 70 12.08 -0.77 -4.13
N HIS A 71 12.65 0.01 -3.22
CA HIS A 71 12.97 -0.44 -1.86
C HIS A 71 11.79 -0.27 -0.88
N VAL A 72 10.74 0.42 -1.29
CA VAL A 72 9.59 0.71 -0.43
C VAL A 72 8.69 -0.53 -0.35
N PRO A 73 8.36 -1.01 0.85
CA PRO A 73 7.41 -2.12 0.99
C PRO A 73 6.03 -1.73 0.47
N VAL A 74 5.39 -2.64 -0.27
CA VAL A 74 4.04 -2.46 -0.80
C VAL A 74 3.13 -3.55 -0.24
N ILE A 75 1.99 -3.15 0.31
CA ILE A 75 0.95 -4.05 0.79
C ILE A 75 -0.27 -3.87 -0.11
N ILE A 76 -0.77 -4.96 -0.69
CA ILE A 76 -1.95 -4.92 -1.57
C ILE A 76 -3.21 -5.26 -0.78
N LEU A 77 -4.27 -4.46 -0.98
CA LEU A 77 -5.62 -4.74 -0.49
C LEU A 77 -6.47 -5.26 -1.64
N SER A 78 -7.15 -6.40 -1.47
CA SER A 78 -7.97 -6.96 -2.53
C SER A 78 -9.09 -7.86 -2.00
N THR A 79 -10.19 -7.95 -2.75
CA THR A 79 -11.24 -8.95 -2.53
C THR A 79 -10.99 -10.23 -3.30
N ALA A 80 -9.93 -10.29 -4.11
CA ALA A 80 -9.65 -11.44 -4.96
C ALA A 80 -9.33 -12.70 -4.15
N ASN A 81 -9.83 -13.85 -4.59
CA ASN A 81 -9.56 -15.12 -3.93
C ASN A 81 -8.11 -15.56 -4.10
N ASP A 82 -7.47 -15.10 -5.16
CA ASP A 82 -6.08 -15.43 -5.50
C ASP A 82 -5.10 -14.31 -5.14
N ILE A 83 -5.40 -13.55 -4.09
CA ILE A 83 -4.60 -12.40 -3.68
C ILE A 83 -3.13 -12.77 -3.42
N GLU A 84 -2.87 -13.96 -2.89
CA GLU A 84 -1.49 -14.41 -2.65
C GLU A 84 -0.71 -14.51 -3.95
N LEU A 85 -1.34 -15.07 -4.99
CA LEU A 85 -0.72 -15.19 -6.30
C LEU A 85 -0.49 -13.83 -6.94
N ILE A 86 -1.49 -12.95 -6.85
CA ILE A 86 -1.40 -11.59 -7.37
C ILE A 86 -0.25 -10.84 -6.72
N ALA A 87 -0.16 -10.91 -5.39
CA ALA A 87 0.91 -10.25 -4.65
C ALA A 87 2.29 -10.79 -5.06
N ALA A 88 2.42 -12.09 -5.22
CA ALA A 88 3.67 -12.70 -5.65
C ALA A 88 4.06 -12.24 -7.06
N GLU A 89 3.13 -12.20 -7.98
CA GLU A 89 3.39 -11.81 -9.37
C GLU A 89 3.84 -10.36 -9.50
N CYS A 90 3.31 -9.46 -8.67
CA CYS A 90 3.68 -8.04 -8.72
C CYS A 90 4.78 -7.66 -7.73
N GLU A 91 5.34 -8.65 -7.04
CA GLU A 91 6.44 -8.46 -6.09
C GLU A 91 6.04 -7.63 -4.86
N ALA A 92 4.76 -7.65 -4.49
CA ALA A 92 4.29 -7.00 -3.26
C ALA A 92 4.91 -7.69 -2.04
N ASN A 93 5.13 -6.93 -1.00
CA ASN A 93 5.73 -7.44 0.24
C ASN A 93 4.73 -8.16 1.12
N ASP A 94 3.44 -7.80 1.03
CA ASP A 94 2.39 -8.46 1.76
C ASP A 94 1.04 -8.17 1.09
N HIS A 95 -0.02 -8.77 1.63
CA HIS A 95 -1.38 -8.56 1.13
C HIS A 95 -2.37 -8.59 2.27
N ILE A 96 -3.54 -7.97 2.06
CA ILE A 96 -4.65 -7.95 3.01
C ILE A 96 -5.93 -8.21 2.25
N SER A 97 -6.68 -9.22 2.65
CA SER A 97 -7.97 -9.55 2.03
C SER A 97 -9.07 -8.62 2.52
N LYS A 98 -9.93 -8.19 1.61
CA LYS A 98 -11.16 -7.45 1.96
C LYS A 98 -12.31 -8.46 2.14
N PRO A 99 -13.22 -8.26 3.07
CA PRO A 99 -13.22 -7.19 4.09
C PRO A 99 -12.08 -7.39 5.08
N PHE A 100 -11.41 -6.29 5.43
CA PHE A 100 -10.25 -6.35 6.29
C PHE A 100 -10.64 -6.18 7.76
N ASP A 101 -9.83 -6.80 8.63
CA ASP A 101 -9.83 -6.52 10.05
C ASP A 101 -8.91 -5.33 10.29
N ILE A 102 -9.35 -4.37 11.11
CA ILE A 102 -8.56 -3.19 11.47
C ILE A 102 -7.20 -3.61 12.03
N ASN A 103 -7.20 -4.63 12.88
CA ASN A 103 -5.97 -5.11 13.50
C ASN A 103 -4.98 -5.68 12.48
N ASP A 104 -5.48 -6.31 11.42
CA ASP A 104 -4.62 -6.83 10.36
C ASP A 104 -3.87 -5.71 9.63
N ILE A 105 -4.56 -4.62 9.31
CA ILE A 105 -3.92 -3.49 8.65
C ILE A 105 -2.84 -2.92 9.55
N VAL A 106 -3.17 -2.63 10.80
CA VAL A 106 -2.23 -2.03 11.75
C VAL A 106 -1.02 -2.93 11.95
N ASP A 107 -1.25 -4.23 12.20
CA ASP A 107 -0.17 -5.18 12.46
C ASP A 107 0.79 -5.27 11.27
N LYS A 108 0.26 -5.38 10.06
CA LYS A 108 1.09 -5.53 8.87
C LYS A 108 1.86 -4.24 8.55
N VAL A 109 1.23 -3.09 8.69
CA VAL A 109 1.90 -1.80 8.45
C VAL A 109 3.01 -1.57 9.48
N VAL A 110 2.71 -1.76 10.76
CA VAL A 110 3.70 -1.58 11.83
C VAL A 110 4.87 -2.56 11.66
N ARG A 111 4.57 -3.79 11.29
CA ARG A 111 5.60 -4.81 11.06
C ARG A 111 6.53 -4.42 9.91
N MET A 112 5.99 -3.87 8.82
CA MET A 112 6.79 -3.42 7.69
C MET A 112 7.68 -2.23 8.07
N ILE A 113 7.15 -1.26 8.80
CA ILE A 113 7.91 -0.11 9.26
C ILE A 113 9.04 -0.54 10.18
N ASN A 114 8.74 -1.38 11.16
CA ASN A 114 9.75 -1.87 12.11
C ASN A 114 10.83 -2.70 11.44
N HIS A 115 10.44 -3.55 10.49
CA HIS A 115 11.40 -4.35 9.74
C HIS A 115 12.36 -3.46 8.95
N THR A 116 11.84 -2.43 8.29
CA THR A 116 12.65 -1.46 7.55
C THR A 116 13.60 -0.72 8.49
N SER A 117 13.13 -0.36 9.70
CA SER A 117 13.94 0.34 10.69
C SER A 117 15.06 -0.53 11.27
N ILE A 118 14.87 -1.84 11.31
CA ILE A 118 15.83 -2.79 11.87
C ILE A 118 16.89 -3.20 10.84
N ALA A 119 16.68 -2.88 9.57
CA ALA A 119 17.51 -3.37 8.47
C ALA A 119 18.93 -2.80 8.42
N TYR A 120 19.30 -1.97 9.40
CA TYR A 120 20.70 -1.50 9.53
C TYR A 120 21.20 -1.57 10.98
#